data_17e546064ca256037009b1fabd86604f
#
_entry.id   17e546064ca256037009b1fabd86604f
#
_cell.length_a   1.000
_cell.length_b   1.000
_cell.length_c   1.000
_cell.angle_alpha   90.00
_cell.angle_beta   90.00
_cell.angle_gamma   90.00
#
_symmetry.space_group_name_H-M   'P 1'
#
loop_
_entity.id
_entity.type
_entity.pdbx_description
1 polymer ?
#
loop_
_entity_poly.entity_id
_entity_poly.type
_entity_poly.pdbx_seq_one_letter_code
_entity_poly.pdbx_strand_id
1 'polypeptide(L)'
;LTAAAGKLRSGGVAAVEVSSFQLETLSSLRPHVAVVLNIAEDHLDRHYNMENYIYLKRKLLKNCTESEYAVLDRDDLVVRSFAEHTKAQVVWFSVKERVEGAYLEDDHLCFKGEKVLSTDDLSVRGEHNLANALAAIAAAKLMGVGNEAIASALSSFKGVSHRLEKVLEKNGVVYIDDSKATNVDSCLKAVAGLDRETVLLVGGKDKGEQFGPLFSALKRSRVVHAVLFGECAFRLMNAAMEENFTAVTLCRPFEVAVNVACLTARPGQNVLLSPAAASFDEFRSFEERGEKFAFLVKAYAESSAQEAAAGDGERGETGKEDTSLD
;
A
#
# COMPACT_ATOMS: atom_id res chain seq x y z
N LEU A 1 19.20 10.81 4.25
CA LEU A 1 19.70 12.14 3.83
C LEU A 1 21.23 12.21 3.92
N THR A 2 21.83 11.92 5.06
CA THR A 2 23.29 12.07 5.30
C THR A 2 24.15 11.30 4.29
N ALA A 3 23.78 10.05 3.97
CA ALA A 3 24.52 9.23 2.99
C ALA A 3 24.34 9.72 1.53
N ALA A 4 23.24 10.39 1.22
CA ALA A 4 22.95 10.93 -0.10
C ALA A 4 23.57 12.34 -0.29
N ALA A 5 23.68 13.14 0.77
CA ALA A 5 24.15 14.52 0.71
C ALA A 5 25.57 14.64 0.10
N GLY A 6 26.47 13.70 0.43
CA GLY A 6 27.82 13.65 -0.16
C GLY A 6 27.88 13.19 -1.62
N LYS A 7 26.79 12.66 -2.17
CA LYS A 7 26.70 12.17 -3.55
C LYS A 7 25.98 13.15 -4.49
N LEU A 8 25.27 14.13 -3.94
CA LEU A 8 24.59 15.14 -4.74
C LEU A 8 25.60 16.10 -5.37
N ARG A 9 25.52 16.25 -6.69
CA ARG A 9 26.27 17.27 -7.44
C ARG A 9 25.54 18.62 -7.35
N SER A 10 26.26 19.71 -7.66
CA SER A 10 25.62 21.02 -7.81
C SER A 10 24.49 20.95 -8.84
N GLY A 11 23.31 21.44 -8.49
CA GLY A 11 22.08 21.34 -9.30
C GLY A 11 21.36 19.99 -9.21
N GLY A 12 21.86 19.04 -8.42
CA GLY A 12 21.21 17.76 -8.18
C GLY A 12 19.93 17.92 -7.32
N VAL A 13 18.94 17.06 -7.57
CA VAL A 13 17.65 17.03 -6.85
C VAL A 13 17.60 15.79 -5.97
N ALA A 14 17.14 15.94 -4.72
CA ALA A 14 16.84 14.85 -3.81
C ALA A 14 15.35 14.80 -3.54
N ALA A 15 14.70 13.69 -3.87
CA ALA A 15 13.37 13.37 -3.37
C ALA A 15 13.53 12.69 -1.99
N VAL A 16 12.92 13.28 -0.96
CA VAL A 16 13.10 12.86 0.42
C VAL A 16 11.75 12.61 1.06
N GLU A 17 11.51 11.38 1.51
CA GLU A 17 10.39 11.06 2.39
C GLU A 17 10.73 11.48 3.82
N VAL A 18 9.81 12.20 4.48
CA VAL A 18 9.99 12.72 5.83
C VAL A 18 8.84 12.25 6.71
N SER A 19 9.15 11.45 7.73
CA SER A 19 8.16 10.97 8.70
C SER A 19 7.77 12.07 9.71
N SER A 20 6.62 11.89 10.38
CA SER A 20 6.21 12.76 11.50
C SER A 20 7.25 12.78 12.63
N PHE A 21 7.91 11.64 12.91
CA PHE A 21 8.98 11.54 13.91
C PHE A 21 10.20 12.41 13.57
N GLN A 22 10.61 12.43 12.30
CA GLN A 22 11.70 13.30 11.86
C GLN A 22 11.32 14.79 11.95
N LEU A 23 10.03 15.11 11.73
CA LEU A 23 9.52 16.47 11.85
C LEU A 23 9.47 16.97 13.30
N GLU A 24 9.45 16.08 14.32
CA GLU A 24 9.51 16.49 15.73
C GLU A 24 10.73 17.36 16.01
N THR A 25 11.90 16.95 15.56
CA THR A 25 13.19 17.60 15.82
C THR A 25 13.66 18.54 14.71
N LEU A 26 12.87 18.64 13.64
CA LEU A 26 13.23 19.43 12.49
C LEU A 26 13.16 20.93 12.80
N SER A 27 14.29 21.64 12.62
CA SER A 27 14.39 23.07 12.91
C SER A 27 14.61 23.94 11.67
N SER A 28 15.48 23.54 10.75
CA SER A 28 15.97 24.38 9.66
C SER A 28 15.70 23.86 8.24
N LEU A 29 15.06 22.69 8.09
CA LEU A 29 14.74 22.18 6.75
C LEU A 29 13.83 23.17 6.01
N ARG A 30 14.24 23.49 4.78
CA ARG A 30 13.49 24.31 3.84
C ARG A 30 13.52 23.61 2.47
N PRO A 31 12.54 22.76 2.17
CA PRO A 31 12.46 22.09 0.87
C PRO A 31 12.07 23.10 -0.21
N HIS A 32 12.65 23.01 -1.41
CA HIS A 32 12.22 23.80 -2.54
C HIS A 32 10.77 23.48 -2.95
N VAL A 33 10.40 22.21 -2.91
CA VAL A 33 9.03 21.73 -3.08
C VAL A 33 8.67 20.83 -1.91
N ALA A 34 7.70 21.24 -1.11
CA ALA A 34 7.11 20.42 -0.04
C ALA A 34 5.83 19.78 -0.54
N VAL A 35 5.69 18.46 -0.41
CA VAL A 35 4.48 17.73 -0.84
C VAL A 35 3.80 17.12 0.37
N VAL A 36 2.49 17.37 0.54
CA VAL A 36 1.65 16.74 1.56
C VAL A 36 0.49 16.05 0.86
N LEU A 37 0.44 14.71 0.96
CA LEU A 37 -0.53 13.90 0.22
C LEU A 37 -1.89 13.84 0.92
N ASN A 38 -1.92 13.33 2.15
CA ASN A 38 -3.13 13.20 2.95
C ASN A 38 -2.77 13.10 4.44
N ILE A 39 -3.78 13.27 5.29
CA ILE A 39 -3.67 13.08 6.74
C ILE A 39 -4.75 12.09 7.19
N ALA A 40 -4.32 10.90 7.60
CA ALA A 40 -5.16 9.90 8.25
C ALA A 40 -4.57 9.56 9.62
N GLU A 41 -5.39 9.01 10.51
CA GLU A 41 -4.98 8.59 11.83
C GLU A 41 -3.84 7.56 11.76
N ASP A 42 -2.70 7.89 12.38
CA ASP A 42 -1.54 7.01 12.50
C ASP A 42 -0.66 7.47 13.66
N HIS A 43 0.07 6.52 14.26
CA HIS A 43 1.07 6.80 15.30
C HIS A 43 0.56 7.58 16.52
N LEU A 44 -0.72 7.42 16.92
CA LEU A 44 -1.29 8.12 18.08
C LEU A 44 -0.72 7.62 19.41
N ASP A 45 -0.19 6.41 19.44
CA ASP A 45 0.64 5.89 20.54
C ASP A 45 1.84 6.81 20.85
N ARG A 46 2.40 7.44 19.82
CA ARG A 46 3.53 8.38 19.92
C ARG A 46 3.10 9.84 19.99
N HIS A 47 2.12 10.25 19.18
CA HIS A 47 1.71 11.65 19.05
C HIS A 47 0.55 12.03 19.97
N TYR A 48 -0.02 11.06 20.70
CA TYR A 48 -1.10 11.19 21.70
C TYR A 48 -2.46 11.56 21.12
N ASN A 49 -2.53 12.38 20.07
CA ASN A 49 -3.78 12.79 19.42
C ASN A 49 -3.53 13.30 17.99
N MET A 50 -4.63 13.43 17.23
CA MET A 50 -4.59 13.90 15.84
C MET A 50 -4.10 15.35 15.72
N GLU A 51 -4.37 16.21 16.69
CA GLU A 51 -3.95 17.62 16.65
C GLU A 51 -2.42 17.73 16.63
N ASN A 52 -1.74 16.98 17.50
CA ASN A 52 -0.28 16.92 17.52
C ASN A 52 0.29 16.32 16.24
N TYR A 53 -0.34 15.24 15.74
CA TYR A 53 0.10 14.61 14.48
C TYR A 53 -0.01 15.57 13.30
N ILE A 54 -1.14 16.27 13.15
CA ILE A 54 -1.37 17.30 12.13
C ILE A 54 -0.35 18.45 12.28
N TYR A 55 -0.16 18.96 13.51
CA TYR A 55 0.83 19.98 13.78
C TYR A 55 2.23 19.59 13.32
N LEU A 56 2.66 18.34 13.63
CA LEU A 56 3.97 17.85 13.24
C LEU A 56 4.10 17.72 11.71
N LYS A 57 3.12 17.15 11.04
CA LYS A 57 3.13 17.07 9.57
C LYS A 57 3.22 18.46 8.93
N ARG A 58 2.50 19.45 9.46
CA ARG A 58 2.52 20.84 8.99
C ARG A 58 3.88 21.52 9.18
N LYS A 59 4.72 21.08 10.14
CA LYS A 59 6.08 21.61 10.33
C LYS A 59 6.95 21.51 9.07
N LEU A 60 6.63 20.60 8.12
CA LEU A 60 7.32 20.54 6.82
C LEU A 60 7.32 21.90 6.10
N LEU A 61 6.26 22.68 6.27
CA LEU A 61 6.07 23.98 5.62
C LEU A 61 6.60 25.16 6.44
N LYS A 62 7.04 24.95 7.69
CA LYS A 62 7.36 26.00 8.66
C LYS A 62 8.37 27.04 8.16
N ASN A 63 9.40 26.58 7.47
CA ASN A 63 10.52 27.42 7.03
C ASN A 63 10.40 27.83 5.55
N CYS A 64 9.35 27.41 4.85
CA CYS A 64 9.11 27.80 3.47
C CYS A 64 8.74 29.28 3.39
N THR A 65 9.25 29.94 2.37
CA THR A 65 8.97 31.36 2.03
C THR A 65 8.26 31.42 0.68
N GLU A 66 8.02 32.59 0.17
CA GLU A 66 7.43 32.83 -1.16
C GLU A 66 8.29 32.28 -2.33
N SER A 67 9.54 31.89 -2.06
CA SER A 67 10.44 31.29 -3.05
C SER A 67 10.24 29.76 -3.19
N GLU A 68 9.55 29.12 -2.26
CA GLU A 68 9.31 27.69 -2.25
C GLU A 68 7.87 27.36 -2.61
N TYR A 69 7.62 26.08 -2.91
CA TYR A 69 6.30 25.56 -3.29
C TYR A 69 5.76 24.59 -2.24
N ALA A 70 4.45 24.66 -2.00
CA ALA A 70 3.69 23.69 -1.22
C ALA A 70 2.68 22.99 -2.13
N VAL A 71 2.94 21.73 -2.48
CA VAL A 71 2.03 20.86 -3.24
C VAL A 71 1.10 20.17 -2.24
N LEU A 72 -0.19 20.56 -2.26
CA LEU A 72 -1.17 20.16 -1.26
C LEU A 72 -2.38 19.49 -1.89
N ASP A 73 -2.90 18.45 -1.22
CA ASP A 73 -4.15 17.81 -1.60
C ASP A 73 -5.36 18.72 -1.34
N ARG A 74 -6.08 19.03 -2.41
CA ARG A 74 -7.31 19.82 -2.35
C ARG A 74 -8.50 19.04 -1.82
N ASP A 75 -8.47 17.70 -1.99
CA ASP A 75 -9.55 16.80 -1.64
C ASP A 75 -9.51 16.38 -0.16
N ASP A 76 -8.35 16.52 0.50
CA ASP A 76 -8.18 16.30 1.95
C ASP A 76 -8.41 17.60 2.73
N LEU A 77 -9.44 17.65 3.56
CA LEU A 77 -9.83 18.84 4.32
C LEU A 77 -8.75 19.31 5.30
N VAL A 78 -7.98 18.40 5.88
CA VAL A 78 -6.90 18.72 6.82
C VAL A 78 -5.72 19.33 6.06
N VAL A 79 -5.27 18.67 4.98
CA VAL A 79 -4.16 19.17 4.15
C VAL A 79 -4.51 20.51 3.51
N ARG A 80 -5.76 20.69 3.08
CA ARG A 80 -6.26 21.95 2.54
C ARG A 80 -6.07 23.11 3.51
N SER A 81 -6.27 22.90 4.82
CA SER A 81 -6.06 23.93 5.83
C SER A 81 -4.60 24.38 5.97
N PHE A 82 -3.63 23.59 5.49
CA PHE A 82 -2.21 23.94 5.57
C PHE A 82 -1.85 25.16 4.73
N ALA A 83 -2.65 25.46 3.71
CA ALA A 83 -2.47 26.67 2.89
C ALA A 83 -2.52 27.96 3.70
N GLU A 84 -3.31 27.99 4.77
CA GLU A 84 -3.44 29.16 5.66
C GLU A 84 -2.22 29.35 6.59
N HIS A 85 -1.36 28.34 6.67
CA HIS A 85 -0.25 28.26 7.61
C HIS A 85 1.13 28.24 6.93
N THR A 86 1.22 28.59 5.65
CA THR A 86 2.48 28.65 4.92
C THR A 86 2.64 29.95 4.17
N LYS A 87 3.89 30.37 3.94
CA LYS A 87 4.25 31.45 3.02
C LYS A 87 4.64 30.93 1.63
N ALA A 88 4.74 29.60 1.47
CA ALA A 88 5.06 29.00 0.19
C ALA A 88 3.96 29.25 -0.85
N GLN A 89 4.33 29.25 -2.11
CA GLN A 89 3.37 29.26 -3.21
C GLN A 89 2.61 27.94 -3.23
N VAL A 90 1.31 27.97 -2.96
CA VAL A 90 0.47 26.78 -2.93
C VAL A 90 0.14 26.34 -4.35
N VAL A 91 0.42 25.07 -4.64
CA VAL A 91 0.04 24.38 -5.87
C VAL A 91 -0.82 23.18 -5.48
N TRP A 92 -2.06 23.19 -5.92
CA TRP A 92 -3.03 22.16 -5.56
C TRP A 92 -2.89 20.92 -6.44
N PHE A 93 -3.26 19.76 -5.91
CA PHE A 93 -3.64 18.61 -6.73
C PHE A 93 -5.01 18.07 -6.28
N SER A 94 -5.78 17.52 -7.23
CA SER A 94 -7.12 16.99 -6.97
C SER A 94 -7.50 15.93 -8.00
N VAL A 95 -8.16 14.86 -7.55
CA VAL A 95 -8.82 13.88 -8.42
C VAL A 95 -10.28 14.23 -8.67
N LYS A 96 -10.86 15.18 -7.92
CA LYS A 96 -12.29 15.50 -7.92
C LYS A 96 -12.65 16.78 -8.65
N GLU A 97 -11.75 17.75 -8.67
CA GLU A 97 -12.03 19.06 -9.25
C GLU A 97 -10.81 19.65 -9.99
N ARG A 98 -11.07 20.50 -10.96
CA ARG A 98 -10.02 21.27 -11.62
C ARG A 98 -9.47 22.33 -10.68
N VAL A 99 -8.13 22.38 -10.54
CA VAL A 99 -7.40 23.26 -9.62
C VAL A 99 -6.25 23.97 -10.32
N GLU A 100 -5.75 25.06 -9.68
CA GLU A 100 -4.49 25.72 -10.07
C GLU A 100 -3.30 24.82 -9.67
N GLY A 101 -3.03 23.81 -10.50
CA GLY A 101 -2.00 22.80 -10.26
C GLY A 101 -2.23 21.55 -11.09
N ALA A 102 -2.20 20.38 -10.44
CA ALA A 102 -2.42 19.10 -11.10
C ALA A 102 -3.84 18.57 -10.82
N TYR A 103 -4.52 18.05 -11.83
CA TYR A 103 -5.90 17.56 -11.68
C TYR A 103 -6.23 16.48 -12.71
N LEU A 104 -7.29 15.73 -12.42
CA LEU A 104 -7.86 14.76 -13.34
C LEU A 104 -8.97 15.44 -14.16
N GLU A 105 -8.90 15.34 -15.51
CA GLU A 105 -9.92 15.82 -16.42
C GLU A 105 -9.99 14.89 -17.66
N ASP A 106 -11.18 14.42 -18.02
CA ASP A 106 -11.43 13.56 -19.18
C ASP A 106 -10.42 12.40 -19.32
N ASP A 107 -10.26 11.62 -18.26
CA ASP A 107 -9.32 10.49 -18.19
C ASP A 107 -7.85 10.87 -18.46
N HIS A 108 -7.48 12.12 -18.23
CA HIS A 108 -6.10 12.61 -18.31
C HIS A 108 -5.66 13.26 -17.02
N LEU A 109 -4.43 12.96 -16.64
CA LEU A 109 -3.68 13.70 -15.62
C LEU A 109 -3.15 14.98 -16.27
N CYS A 110 -3.62 16.12 -15.76
CA CYS A 110 -3.33 17.45 -16.30
C CYS A 110 -2.53 18.30 -15.33
N PHE A 111 -1.76 19.27 -15.81
CA PHE A 111 -1.11 20.29 -15.02
C PHE A 111 -1.33 21.66 -15.66
N LYS A 112 -2.01 22.57 -14.95
CA LYS A 112 -2.29 23.97 -15.39
C LYS A 112 -2.80 24.05 -16.84
N GLY A 113 -3.71 23.16 -17.21
CA GLY A 113 -4.31 23.11 -18.55
C GLY A 113 -3.59 22.24 -19.59
N GLU A 114 -2.38 21.75 -19.29
CA GLU A 114 -1.65 20.82 -20.16
C GLU A 114 -1.98 19.39 -19.81
N LYS A 115 -2.34 18.55 -20.77
CA LYS A 115 -2.43 17.10 -20.63
C LYS A 115 -1.03 16.51 -20.52
N VAL A 116 -0.78 15.69 -19.50
CA VAL A 116 0.53 15.06 -19.23
C VAL A 116 0.49 13.58 -19.56
N LEU A 117 -0.54 12.86 -19.11
CA LEU A 117 -0.66 11.40 -19.28
C LEU A 117 -2.14 10.98 -19.27
N SER A 118 -2.52 9.99 -20.09
CA SER A 118 -3.80 9.31 -19.96
C SER A 118 -3.80 8.40 -18.73
N THR A 119 -4.94 8.27 -18.06
CA THR A 119 -5.09 7.30 -16.96
C THR A 119 -4.88 5.85 -17.40
N ASP A 120 -5.15 5.54 -18.68
CA ASP A 120 -4.92 4.21 -19.24
C ASP A 120 -3.44 3.85 -19.33
N ASP A 121 -2.58 4.85 -19.53
CA ASP A 121 -1.13 4.70 -19.61
C ASP A 121 -0.45 4.69 -18.24
N LEU A 122 -1.19 4.98 -17.15
CA LEU A 122 -0.66 4.93 -15.80
C LEU A 122 -0.47 3.47 -15.37
N SER A 123 0.74 3.10 -15.01
CA SER A 123 1.11 1.71 -14.69
C SER A 123 0.47 1.17 -13.41
N VAL A 124 0.10 2.04 -12.46
CA VAL A 124 -0.52 1.70 -11.18
C VAL A 124 -1.99 2.13 -11.16
N ARG A 125 -2.87 1.31 -10.59
CA ARG A 125 -4.33 1.53 -10.60
C ARG A 125 -4.85 2.02 -9.25
N GLY A 126 -6.05 2.60 -9.25
CA GLY A 126 -6.78 3.06 -8.06
C GLY A 126 -6.69 4.56 -7.83
N GLU A 127 -7.74 5.12 -7.21
CA GLU A 127 -7.88 6.58 -6.97
C GLU A 127 -6.71 7.17 -6.17
N HIS A 128 -6.22 6.44 -5.16
CA HIS A 128 -5.06 6.87 -4.38
C HIS A 128 -3.78 6.98 -5.22
N ASN A 129 -3.61 6.13 -6.25
CA ASN A 129 -2.47 6.22 -7.16
C ASN A 129 -2.64 7.35 -8.18
N LEU A 130 -3.87 7.69 -8.58
CA LEU A 130 -4.14 8.90 -9.36
C LEU A 130 -3.74 10.15 -8.56
N ALA A 131 -4.13 10.25 -7.29
CA ALA A 131 -3.74 11.34 -6.41
C ALA A 131 -2.20 11.44 -6.24
N ASN A 132 -1.53 10.30 -6.02
CA ASN A 132 -0.08 10.24 -5.92
C ASN A 132 0.61 10.67 -7.23
N ALA A 133 0.08 10.25 -8.40
CA ALA A 133 0.60 10.65 -9.69
C ALA A 133 0.43 12.16 -9.94
N LEU A 134 -0.72 12.73 -9.60
CA LEU A 134 -0.96 14.17 -9.70
C LEU A 134 0.00 14.98 -8.81
N ALA A 135 0.22 14.54 -7.57
CA ALA A 135 1.20 15.16 -6.68
C ALA A 135 2.63 15.07 -7.25
N ALA A 136 3.00 13.92 -7.82
CA ALA A 136 4.31 13.72 -8.48
C ALA A 136 4.46 14.60 -9.73
N ILE A 137 3.41 14.72 -10.56
CA ILE A 137 3.37 15.63 -11.71
C ILE A 137 3.60 17.07 -11.25
N ALA A 138 2.85 17.53 -10.24
CA ALA A 138 3.00 18.89 -9.71
C ALA A 138 4.44 19.15 -9.24
N ALA A 139 5.00 18.25 -8.44
CA ALA A 139 6.35 18.38 -7.94
C ALA A 139 7.39 18.40 -9.06
N ALA A 140 7.30 17.48 -10.04
CA ALA A 140 8.23 17.40 -11.17
C ALA A 140 8.14 18.63 -12.10
N LYS A 141 6.93 19.11 -12.38
CA LYS A 141 6.73 20.34 -13.18
C LYS A 141 7.34 21.57 -12.52
N LEU A 142 7.21 21.70 -11.19
CA LEU A 142 7.83 22.78 -10.41
C LEU A 142 9.37 22.69 -10.39
N MET A 143 9.91 21.50 -10.60
CA MET A 143 11.35 21.27 -10.77
C MET A 143 11.83 21.41 -12.22
N GLY A 144 10.95 21.82 -13.15
CA GLY A 144 11.28 22.04 -14.56
C GLY A 144 11.34 20.79 -15.43
N VAL A 145 10.78 19.66 -14.97
CA VAL A 145 10.75 18.41 -15.74
C VAL A 145 9.71 18.49 -16.84
N GLY A 146 10.07 18.09 -18.07
CA GLY A 146 9.17 18.07 -19.23
C GLY A 146 8.14 16.94 -19.19
N ASN A 147 7.00 17.12 -19.87
CA ASN A 147 5.89 16.17 -19.90
C ASN A 147 6.31 14.77 -20.36
N GLU A 148 7.15 14.64 -21.38
CA GLU A 148 7.60 13.34 -21.89
C GLU A 148 8.34 12.52 -20.83
N ALA A 149 9.24 13.15 -20.07
CA ALA A 149 9.96 12.48 -19.00
C ALA A 149 9.05 12.06 -17.85
N ILE A 150 8.07 12.91 -17.50
CA ILE A 150 7.06 12.61 -16.45
C ILE A 150 6.18 11.44 -16.92
N ALA A 151 5.64 11.50 -18.14
CA ALA A 151 4.80 10.45 -18.71
C ALA A 151 5.55 9.12 -18.77
N SER A 152 6.79 9.11 -19.30
CA SER A 152 7.63 7.90 -19.35
C SER A 152 7.87 7.30 -17.95
N ALA A 153 8.16 8.13 -16.95
CA ALA A 153 8.37 7.67 -15.59
C ALA A 153 7.10 7.05 -14.98
N LEU A 154 5.94 7.70 -15.14
CA LEU A 154 4.66 7.22 -14.60
C LEU A 154 4.16 5.96 -15.31
N SER A 155 4.37 5.83 -16.63
CA SER A 155 3.98 4.63 -17.39
C SER A 155 4.88 3.42 -17.11
N SER A 156 6.14 3.64 -16.71
CA SER A 156 7.08 2.57 -16.39
C SER A 156 7.18 2.22 -14.91
N PHE A 157 6.56 2.99 -14.02
CA PHE A 157 6.62 2.83 -12.58
C PHE A 157 5.88 1.57 -12.13
N LYS A 158 6.58 0.56 -11.66
CA LYS A 158 6.01 -0.75 -11.27
C LYS A 158 5.37 -0.78 -9.87
N GLY A 159 5.17 0.38 -9.25
CA GLY A 159 4.73 0.46 -7.85
C GLY A 159 5.91 0.42 -6.87
N VAL A 160 5.57 0.47 -5.60
CA VAL A 160 6.53 0.31 -4.49
C VAL A 160 6.46 -1.14 -4.04
N SER A 161 7.61 -1.79 -3.87
CA SER A 161 7.67 -3.16 -3.33
C SER A 161 6.87 -3.27 -2.04
N HIS A 162 6.21 -4.40 -1.86
CA HIS A 162 5.36 -4.70 -0.71
C HIS A 162 4.13 -3.77 -0.55
N ARG A 163 3.69 -3.09 -1.63
CA ARG A 163 2.46 -2.30 -1.68
C ARG A 163 1.55 -2.80 -2.81
N LEU A 164 0.58 -3.65 -2.46
CA LEU A 164 -0.32 -4.35 -3.39
C LEU A 164 0.43 -5.00 -4.56
N GLU A 165 1.64 -5.49 -4.28
CA GLU A 165 2.53 -6.10 -5.25
C GLU A 165 2.06 -7.51 -5.60
N LYS A 166 1.75 -7.76 -6.88
CA LYS A 166 1.45 -9.12 -7.35
C LYS A 166 2.72 -9.96 -7.32
N VAL A 167 2.78 -10.93 -6.41
CA VAL A 167 3.92 -11.84 -6.26
C VAL A 167 3.92 -12.92 -7.34
N LEU A 168 2.77 -13.58 -7.52
CA LEU A 168 2.55 -14.57 -8.56
C LEU A 168 1.05 -14.83 -8.77
N GLU A 169 0.72 -15.54 -9.84
CA GLU A 169 -0.60 -16.14 -10.07
C GLU A 169 -0.40 -17.61 -10.39
N LYS A 170 -1.08 -18.49 -9.68
CA LYS A 170 -0.98 -19.93 -9.85
C LYS A 170 -2.31 -20.62 -9.58
N ASN A 171 -2.69 -21.57 -10.43
CA ASN A 171 -3.95 -22.32 -10.32
C ASN A 171 -5.20 -21.43 -10.18
N GLY A 172 -5.20 -20.25 -10.84
CA GLY A 172 -6.28 -19.26 -10.75
C GLY A 172 -6.32 -18.44 -9.46
N VAL A 173 -5.36 -18.60 -8.55
CA VAL A 173 -5.22 -17.77 -7.34
C VAL A 173 -4.13 -16.72 -7.57
N VAL A 174 -4.43 -15.47 -7.23
CA VAL A 174 -3.46 -14.36 -7.27
C VAL A 174 -2.95 -14.09 -5.85
N TYR A 175 -1.63 -14.06 -5.69
CA TYR A 175 -0.95 -13.77 -4.42
C TYR A 175 -0.42 -12.35 -4.43
N ILE A 176 -0.83 -11.55 -3.44
CA ILE A 176 -0.57 -10.12 -3.37
C ILE A 176 0.10 -9.77 -2.05
N ASP A 177 1.24 -9.10 -2.15
CA ASP A 177 2.01 -8.59 -1.02
C ASP A 177 1.72 -7.10 -0.80
N ASP A 178 1.10 -6.80 0.33
CA ASP A 178 0.87 -5.45 0.84
C ASP A 178 1.43 -5.33 2.27
N SER A 179 2.58 -5.94 2.52
CA SER A 179 3.25 -5.94 3.83
C SER A 179 3.52 -4.54 4.37
N LYS A 180 3.56 -3.54 3.50
CA LYS A 180 3.70 -2.11 3.87
C LYS A 180 2.44 -1.53 4.53
N ALA A 181 1.30 -2.20 4.50
CA ALA A 181 0.08 -1.82 5.23
C ALA A 181 0.23 -2.10 6.74
N THR A 182 1.00 -1.28 7.44
CA THR A 182 1.35 -1.44 8.86
C THR A 182 0.36 -0.81 9.83
N ASN A 183 -0.80 -0.34 9.34
CA ASN A 183 -1.91 0.22 10.13
C ASN A 183 -3.26 -0.14 9.50
N VAL A 184 -4.33 0.07 10.27
CA VAL A 184 -5.70 -0.27 9.89
C VAL A 184 -6.16 0.51 8.65
N ASP A 185 -5.87 1.81 8.56
CA ASP A 185 -6.27 2.65 7.43
C ASP A 185 -5.70 2.15 6.09
N SER A 186 -4.42 1.77 6.08
CA SER A 186 -3.77 1.22 4.89
C SER A 186 -4.41 -0.09 4.44
N CYS A 187 -4.71 -0.99 5.39
CA CYS A 187 -5.40 -2.25 5.10
C CYS A 187 -6.83 -2.01 4.58
N LEU A 188 -7.56 -1.05 5.16
CA LEU A 188 -8.89 -0.67 4.68
C LEU A 188 -8.88 -0.19 3.23
N LYS A 189 -7.89 0.61 2.84
CA LYS A 189 -7.70 1.07 1.46
C LYS A 189 -7.40 -0.09 0.51
N ALA A 190 -6.56 -1.04 0.93
CA ALA A 190 -6.29 -2.25 0.16
C ALA A 190 -7.56 -3.08 -0.05
N VAL A 191 -8.32 -3.31 1.02
CA VAL A 191 -9.58 -4.07 1.00
C VAL A 191 -10.65 -3.40 0.12
N ALA A 192 -10.76 -2.07 0.17
CA ALA A 192 -11.70 -1.32 -0.67
C ALA A 192 -11.43 -1.44 -2.18
N GLY A 193 -10.18 -1.66 -2.56
CA GLY A 193 -9.74 -1.83 -3.96
C GLY A 193 -9.85 -3.25 -4.51
N LEU A 194 -10.37 -4.23 -3.75
CA LEU A 194 -10.45 -5.63 -4.18
C LEU A 194 -11.47 -5.83 -5.30
N ASP A 195 -11.05 -6.48 -6.37
CA ASP A 195 -11.86 -6.87 -7.51
C ASP A 195 -12.39 -8.31 -7.43
N ARG A 196 -11.73 -9.18 -6.62
CA ARG A 196 -12.05 -10.60 -6.44
C ARG A 196 -12.28 -10.94 -4.96
N GLU A 197 -12.97 -12.06 -4.71
CA GLU A 197 -13.00 -12.65 -3.37
C GLU A 197 -11.58 -12.90 -2.87
N THR A 198 -11.34 -12.65 -1.59
CA THR A 198 -9.97 -12.58 -1.04
C THR A 198 -9.88 -13.29 0.30
N VAL A 199 -8.85 -14.11 0.46
CA VAL A 199 -8.37 -14.58 1.75
C VAL A 199 -7.33 -13.58 2.24
N LEU A 200 -7.61 -12.92 3.38
CA LEU A 200 -6.78 -11.85 3.94
C LEU A 200 -5.90 -12.38 5.06
N LEU A 201 -4.60 -12.12 5.00
CA LEU A 201 -3.67 -12.27 6.12
C LEU A 201 -3.56 -10.93 6.86
N VAL A 202 -3.92 -10.93 8.16
CA VAL A 202 -3.92 -9.73 9.00
C VAL A 202 -3.31 -10.03 10.36
N GLY A 203 -2.40 -9.16 10.83
CA GLY A 203 -1.70 -9.37 12.10
C GLY A 203 -0.28 -8.86 12.12
N GLY A 204 0.36 -8.97 13.29
CA GLY A 204 1.70 -8.49 13.55
C GLY A 204 1.84 -7.88 14.95
N LYS A 205 2.78 -6.94 15.10
CA LYS A 205 3.08 -6.23 16.36
C LYS A 205 1.90 -5.36 16.79
N ASP A 206 1.49 -5.53 18.04
CA ASP A 206 0.43 -4.72 18.64
C ASP A 206 0.95 -3.30 18.97
N LYS A 207 0.28 -2.29 18.41
CA LYS A 207 0.52 -0.86 18.66
C LYS A 207 -0.67 -0.18 19.37
N GLY A 208 -1.64 -0.95 19.87
CA GLY A 208 -2.83 -0.42 20.52
C GLY A 208 -3.93 0.05 19.58
N GLU A 209 -3.84 -0.24 18.27
CA GLU A 209 -4.84 0.16 17.29
C GLU A 209 -6.24 -0.44 17.56
N GLN A 210 -7.27 0.24 17.09
CA GLN A 210 -8.66 -0.24 17.18
C GLN A 210 -9.00 -1.06 15.93
N PHE A 211 -9.29 -2.35 16.11
CA PHE A 211 -9.58 -3.26 15.00
C PHE A 211 -11.07 -3.41 14.66
N GLY A 212 -11.98 -2.88 15.47
CA GLY A 212 -13.41 -2.90 15.20
C GLY A 212 -13.78 -2.33 13.81
N PRO A 213 -13.30 -1.12 13.44
CA PRO A 213 -13.55 -0.54 12.12
C PRO A 213 -13.09 -1.43 10.96
N LEU A 214 -11.98 -2.17 11.12
CA LEU A 214 -11.49 -3.12 10.12
C LEU A 214 -12.55 -4.21 9.87
N PHE A 215 -12.95 -4.96 10.91
CA PHE A 215 -13.89 -6.07 10.75
C PHE A 215 -15.29 -5.59 10.33
N SER A 216 -15.72 -4.41 10.78
CA SER A 216 -16.95 -3.79 10.27
C SER A 216 -16.91 -3.56 8.75
N ALA A 217 -15.76 -3.16 8.20
CA ALA A 217 -15.57 -2.99 6.77
C ALA A 217 -15.45 -4.35 6.04
N LEU A 218 -14.73 -5.33 6.61
CA LEU A 218 -14.57 -6.67 6.02
C LEU A 218 -15.91 -7.35 5.73
N LYS A 219 -16.91 -7.19 6.59
CA LYS A 219 -18.28 -7.73 6.39
C LYS A 219 -18.95 -7.27 5.11
N ARG A 220 -18.58 -6.10 4.60
CA ARG A 220 -19.15 -5.47 3.39
C ARG A 220 -18.21 -5.52 2.20
N SER A 221 -17.05 -6.16 2.37
CA SER A 221 -16.02 -6.27 1.37
C SER A 221 -16.06 -7.61 0.63
N ARG A 222 -15.07 -7.83 -0.23
CA ARG A 222 -14.84 -9.11 -0.89
C ARG A 222 -13.95 -10.07 -0.09
N VAL A 223 -13.64 -9.77 1.17
CA VAL A 223 -12.87 -10.68 2.03
C VAL A 223 -13.79 -11.81 2.51
N VAL A 224 -13.49 -13.01 2.09
CA VAL A 224 -14.27 -14.23 2.41
C VAL A 224 -13.71 -14.97 3.62
N HIS A 225 -12.44 -14.75 3.97
CA HIS A 225 -11.79 -15.34 5.13
C HIS A 225 -10.63 -14.47 5.59
N ALA A 226 -10.41 -14.37 6.90
CA ALA A 226 -9.26 -13.67 7.50
C ALA A 226 -8.41 -14.65 8.31
N VAL A 227 -7.11 -14.72 7.99
CA VAL A 227 -6.11 -15.49 8.74
C VAL A 227 -5.36 -14.54 9.64
N LEU A 228 -5.51 -14.74 10.95
CA LEU A 228 -4.99 -13.85 11.98
C LEU A 228 -3.65 -14.38 12.50
N PHE A 229 -2.62 -13.52 12.58
CA PHE A 229 -1.29 -13.93 13.02
C PHE A 229 -0.61 -12.88 13.92
N GLY A 230 0.55 -13.24 14.49
CA GLY A 230 1.40 -12.36 15.26
C GLY A 230 0.88 -11.97 16.65
N GLU A 231 1.48 -10.96 17.25
CA GLU A 231 1.21 -10.54 18.63
C GLU A 231 -0.24 -10.07 18.82
N CYS A 232 -0.78 -9.29 17.90
CA CYS A 232 -2.14 -8.73 18.00
C CYS A 232 -3.27 -9.72 17.61
N ALA A 233 -2.96 -10.99 17.27
CA ALA A 233 -3.93 -11.95 16.75
C ALA A 233 -5.16 -12.17 17.66
N PHE A 234 -4.99 -12.21 19.00
CA PHE A 234 -6.12 -12.35 19.91
C PHE A 234 -7.00 -11.09 19.98
N ARG A 235 -6.41 -9.90 19.87
CA ARG A 235 -7.19 -8.66 19.79
C ARG A 235 -7.98 -8.58 18.49
N LEU A 236 -7.39 -9.01 17.38
CA LEU A 236 -8.07 -9.15 16.08
C LEU A 236 -9.22 -10.14 16.20
N MET A 237 -9.01 -11.31 16.84
CA MET A 237 -10.07 -12.30 17.05
C MET A 237 -11.24 -11.71 17.86
N ASN A 238 -10.96 -11.02 18.96
CA ASN A 238 -12.00 -10.38 19.78
C ASN A 238 -12.78 -9.34 18.96
N ALA A 239 -12.10 -8.48 18.22
CA ALA A 239 -12.75 -7.49 17.36
C ALA A 239 -13.60 -8.15 16.25
N ALA A 240 -13.14 -9.26 15.68
CA ALA A 240 -13.92 -10.05 14.71
C ALA A 240 -15.21 -10.59 15.32
N MET A 241 -15.12 -11.13 16.54
CA MET A 241 -16.29 -11.66 17.28
C MET A 241 -17.29 -10.55 17.62
N GLU A 242 -16.81 -9.41 18.15
CA GLU A 242 -17.65 -8.25 18.47
C GLU A 242 -18.40 -7.74 17.22
N GLU A 243 -17.74 -7.73 16.08
CA GLU A 243 -18.32 -7.34 14.80
C GLU A 243 -19.13 -8.47 14.11
N ASN A 244 -19.21 -9.66 14.70
CA ASN A 244 -19.86 -10.85 14.09
C ASN A 244 -19.24 -11.24 12.73
N PHE A 245 -17.92 -11.11 12.57
CA PHE A 245 -17.16 -11.63 11.43
C PHE A 245 -16.60 -13.00 11.81
N THR A 246 -17.26 -14.08 11.41
CA THR A 246 -16.94 -15.45 11.88
C THR A 246 -15.97 -16.23 11.01
N ALA A 247 -15.72 -15.76 9.78
CA ALA A 247 -14.81 -16.41 8.84
C ALA A 247 -13.34 -16.08 9.16
N VAL A 248 -12.87 -16.57 10.32
CA VAL A 248 -11.52 -16.30 10.83
C VAL A 248 -10.79 -17.57 11.25
N THR A 249 -9.47 -17.59 11.06
CA THR A 249 -8.59 -18.62 11.61
C THR A 249 -7.38 -17.95 12.26
N LEU A 250 -7.06 -18.32 13.51
CA LEU A 250 -5.88 -17.84 14.22
C LEU A 250 -4.73 -18.82 14.03
N CYS A 251 -3.59 -18.34 13.56
CA CYS A 251 -2.40 -19.15 13.26
C CYS A 251 -1.14 -18.54 13.87
N ARG A 252 -0.23 -19.40 14.30
CA ARG A 252 1.14 -19.08 14.70
C ARG A 252 2.07 -20.22 14.38
N PRO A 253 3.30 -19.98 13.92
CA PRO A 253 3.89 -18.70 13.51
C PRO A 253 3.37 -18.21 12.15
N PHE A 254 3.96 -17.14 11.60
CA PHE A 254 3.59 -16.52 10.33
C PHE A 254 3.57 -17.50 9.16
N GLU A 255 4.54 -18.44 9.10
CA GLU A 255 4.60 -19.46 8.05
C GLU A 255 3.34 -20.35 8.01
N VAL A 256 2.80 -20.69 9.18
CA VAL A 256 1.55 -21.46 9.29
C VAL A 256 0.37 -20.63 8.77
N ALA A 257 0.34 -19.34 9.10
CA ALA A 257 -0.71 -18.43 8.61
C ALA A 257 -0.70 -18.34 7.07
N VAL A 258 0.47 -18.20 6.46
CA VAL A 258 0.59 -18.18 4.98
C VAL A 258 0.13 -19.51 4.37
N ASN A 259 0.55 -20.65 4.91
CA ASN A 259 0.13 -21.95 4.41
C ASN A 259 -1.38 -22.15 4.53
N VAL A 260 -1.99 -21.76 5.65
CA VAL A 260 -3.45 -21.84 5.84
C VAL A 260 -4.18 -20.95 4.83
N ALA A 261 -3.69 -19.74 4.58
CA ALA A 261 -4.27 -18.85 3.57
C ALA A 261 -4.20 -19.46 2.16
N CYS A 262 -3.06 -20.05 1.80
CA CYS A 262 -2.88 -20.74 0.52
C CYS A 262 -3.84 -21.94 0.35
N LEU A 263 -4.02 -22.74 1.40
CA LEU A 263 -4.93 -23.90 1.41
C LEU A 263 -6.41 -23.51 1.41
N THR A 264 -6.74 -22.35 1.97
CA THR A 264 -8.12 -21.84 2.06
C THR A 264 -8.58 -21.23 0.73
N ALA A 265 -7.68 -20.63 -0.03
CA ALA A 265 -8.00 -19.91 -1.25
C ALA A 265 -8.43 -20.89 -2.37
N ARG A 266 -9.38 -20.43 -3.18
CA ARG A 266 -9.94 -21.16 -4.33
C ARG A 266 -9.58 -20.48 -5.65
N PRO A 267 -9.58 -21.20 -6.78
CA PRO A 267 -9.41 -20.57 -8.10
C PRO A 267 -10.38 -19.38 -8.30
N GLY A 268 -9.88 -18.28 -8.82
CA GLY A 268 -10.61 -17.02 -8.97
C GLY A 268 -10.50 -16.06 -7.80
N GLN A 269 -9.86 -16.48 -6.69
CA GLN A 269 -9.67 -15.65 -5.50
C GLN A 269 -8.26 -15.06 -5.41
N ASN A 270 -8.10 -14.11 -4.48
CA ASN A 270 -6.80 -13.58 -4.06
C ASN A 270 -6.38 -14.13 -2.69
N VAL A 271 -5.08 -14.25 -2.47
CA VAL A 271 -4.45 -14.31 -1.14
C VAL A 271 -3.73 -12.98 -0.96
N LEU A 272 -4.17 -12.17 0.00
CA LEU A 272 -3.63 -10.84 0.26
C LEU A 272 -2.97 -10.80 1.62
N LEU A 273 -1.68 -10.48 1.67
CA LEU A 273 -1.01 -10.05 2.89
C LEU A 273 -1.20 -8.54 3.03
N SER A 274 -2.14 -8.09 3.87
CA SER A 274 -2.31 -6.67 4.24
C SER A 274 -2.51 -6.59 5.76
N PRO A 275 -1.40 -6.52 6.51
CA PRO A 275 -1.33 -6.90 7.90
C PRO A 275 -2.10 -6.02 8.88
N ALA A 276 -2.39 -4.76 8.56
CA ALA A 276 -2.96 -3.75 9.46
C ALA A 276 -2.14 -3.52 10.76
N ALA A 277 -0.92 -4.05 10.84
CA ALA A 277 -0.06 -3.99 12.02
C ALA A 277 1.42 -3.98 11.62
N ALA A 278 2.28 -3.43 12.48
CA ALA A 278 3.73 -3.46 12.26
C ALA A 278 4.27 -4.90 12.27
N SER A 279 5.53 -5.09 11.83
CA SER A 279 6.15 -6.41 11.65
C SER A 279 7.11 -6.80 12.78
N PHE A 280 7.38 -5.91 13.73
CA PHE A 280 8.47 -6.01 14.71
C PHE A 280 8.28 -7.06 15.82
N ASP A 281 7.23 -7.87 15.75
CA ASP A 281 7.04 -9.05 16.60
C ASP A 281 7.79 -10.28 16.09
N GLU A 282 7.77 -10.54 14.77
CA GLU A 282 8.42 -11.71 14.16
C GLU A 282 9.51 -11.31 13.14
N PHE A 283 9.58 -10.04 12.70
CA PHE A 283 10.48 -9.56 11.64
C PHE A 283 11.17 -8.26 12.02
N ARG A 284 12.31 -7.96 11.38
CA ARG A 284 13.07 -6.73 11.57
C ARG A 284 12.45 -5.54 10.85
N SER A 285 11.68 -5.80 9.78
CA SER A 285 11.03 -4.79 8.98
C SER A 285 9.82 -5.36 8.22
N PHE A 286 8.99 -4.49 7.63
CA PHE A 286 7.89 -4.93 6.78
C PHE A 286 8.39 -5.53 5.45
N GLU A 287 9.57 -5.11 4.98
CA GLU A 287 10.22 -5.70 3.81
C GLU A 287 10.55 -7.17 4.05
N GLU A 288 11.18 -7.50 5.18
CA GLU A 288 11.51 -8.89 5.55
C GLU A 288 10.25 -9.76 5.64
N ARG A 289 9.15 -9.22 6.19
CA ARG A 289 7.86 -9.92 6.23
C ARG A 289 7.30 -10.16 4.82
N GLY A 290 7.35 -9.17 3.94
CA GLY A 290 6.91 -9.30 2.54
C GLY A 290 7.77 -10.26 1.74
N GLU A 291 9.10 -10.20 1.87
CA GLU A 291 10.03 -11.15 1.25
C GLU A 291 9.74 -12.59 1.72
N LYS A 292 9.48 -12.77 3.02
CA LYS A 292 9.13 -14.08 3.58
C LYS A 292 7.80 -14.58 3.03
N PHE A 293 6.78 -13.72 2.92
CA PHE A 293 5.51 -14.07 2.27
C PHE A 293 5.73 -14.51 0.82
N ALA A 294 6.46 -13.72 0.04
CA ALA A 294 6.75 -14.03 -1.36
C ALA A 294 7.50 -15.36 -1.51
N PHE A 295 8.44 -15.65 -0.62
CA PHE A 295 9.15 -16.94 -0.60
C PHE A 295 8.19 -18.10 -0.32
N LEU A 296 7.35 -17.99 0.72
CA LEU A 296 6.44 -19.06 1.13
C LEU A 296 5.38 -19.38 0.07
N VAL A 297 4.78 -18.37 -0.55
CA VAL A 297 3.76 -18.61 -1.59
C VAL A 297 4.36 -19.20 -2.86
N LYS A 298 5.60 -18.86 -3.21
CA LYS A 298 6.32 -19.50 -4.33
C LYS A 298 6.61 -20.98 -4.04
N ALA A 299 7.13 -21.27 -2.85
CA ALA A 299 7.39 -22.64 -2.42
C ALA A 299 6.11 -23.50 -2.40
N TYR A 300 5.00 -22.96 -1.89
CA TYR A 300 3.69 -23.62 -1.92
C TYR A 300 3.24 -23.90 -3.35
N ALA A 301 3.39 -22.95 -4.25
CA ALA A 301 3.01 -23.11 -5.66
C ALA A 301 3.85 -24.16 -6.40
N GLU A 302 5.12 -24.34 -6.02
CA GLU A 302 6.02 -25.37 -6.56
C GLU A 302 5.65 -26.77 -6.04
N SER A 303 5.39 -26.93 -4.74
CA SER A 303 5.02 -28.21 -4.14
C SER A 303 3.67 -28.72 -4.67
N SER A 304 2.68 -27.87 -4.79
CA SER A 304 1.37 -28.23 -5.34
C SER A 304 1.43 -28.65 -6.82
N ALA A 305 2.39 -28.17 -7.59
CA ALA A 305 2.62 -28.59 -8.96
C ALA A 305 3.24 -30.00 -9.05
N GLN A 306 4.12 -30.36 -8.11
CA GLN A 306 4.73 -31.69 -8.03
C GLN A 306 3.72 -32.77 -7.62
N GLU A 307 2.83 -32.44 -6.65
CA GLU A 307 1.76 -33.37 -6.24
C GLU A 307 0.75 -33.64 -7.36
N ALA A 308 0.39 -32.59 -8.13
CA ALA A 308 -0.49 -32.75 -9.29
C ALA A 308 0.14 -33.63 -10.39
N ALA A 309 1.43 -33.45 -10.65
CA ALA A 309 2.16 -34.27 -11.64
C ALA A 309 2.35 -35.71 -11.20
N ALA A 310 2.52 -35.98 -9.91
CA ALA A 310 2.63 -37.32 -9.36
C ALA A 310 1.28 -38.08 -9.37
N GLY A 311 0.16 -37.36 -9.09
CA GLY A 311 -1.18 -37.95 -9.09
C GLY A 311 -1.71 -38.32 -10.49
N ASP A 312 -1.26 -37.65 -11.56
CA ASP A 312 -1.59 -38.01 -12.95
C ASP A 312 -0.78 -39.24 -13.45
N GLY A 313 0.41 -39.46 -12.88
CA GLY A 313 1.23 -40.65 -13.20
C GLY A 313 0.64 -41.96 -12.69
N GLU A 314 -0.03 -41.97 -11.53
CA GLU A 314 -0.64 -43.16 -10.94
C GLU A 314 -1.97 -43.56 -11.59
N ARG A 315 -2.67 -42.64 -12.27
CA ARG A 315 -3.92 -42.98 -12.99
C ARG A 315 -3.71 -43.56 -14.38
N GLY A 316 -2.49 -43.59 -14.90
CA GLY A 316 -2.15 -44.07 -16.23
C GLY A 316 -1.82 -45.57 -16.31
N GLU A 317 -1.58 -46.27 -15.19
CA GLU A 317 -1.11 -47.67 -15.20
C GLU A 317 -2.16 -48.74 -14.87
N THR A 318 -3.41 -48.39 -14.54
CA THR A 318 -4.45 -49.41 -14.24
C THR A 318 -5.46 -49.54 -15.39
N GLY A 319 -5.01 -49.85 -16.59
CA GLY A 319 -5.89 -49.99 -17.77
C GLY A 319 -5.39 -50.93 -18.84
N LYS A 320 -4.68 -52.00 -18.50
CA LYS A 320 -4.45 -53.14 -19.41
C LYS A 320 -4.57 -54.46 -18.66
N GLU A 321 -5.78 -54.85 -18.34
CA GLU A 321 -6.04 -56.29 -18.12
C GLU A 321 -6.63 -56.87 -19.40
N ASP A 322 -5.83 -57.71 -19.89
CA ASP A 322 -5.90 -58.80 -20.85
C ASP A 322 -7.27 -59.49 -20.86
N THR A 323 -7.97 -59.48 -21.98
CA THR A 323 -9.06 -60.39 -22.29
C THR A 323 -8.68 -61.20 -23.51
N SER A 324 -7.88 -62.21 -23.25
CA SER A 324 -7.78 -63.38 -24.15
C SER A 324 -8.07 -64.65 -23.32
N LEU A 325 -9.27 -65.17 -23.44
CA LEU A 325 -9.59 -66.55 -23.18
C LEU A 325 -10.85 -66.97 -23.95
N ASP A 326 -10.63 -67.81 -24.96
CA ASP A 326 -11.49 -68.82 -25.62
C ASP A 326 -12.84 -68.40 -26.17
#